data_82c31f894fccc7cf46da3b87ff5a2022
#
_entry.id   82c31f894fccc7cf46da3b87ff5a2022
#
_cell.length_a   1.000
_cell.length_b   1.000
_cell.length_c   1.000
_cell.angle_alpha   90.00
_cell.angle_beta   90.00
_cell.angle_gamma   90.00
#
_symmetry.space_group_name_H-M   'P 1'
#
loop_
_entity.id
_entity.type
_entity.pdbx_description
1 polymer ?
#
loop_
_entity_poly.entity_id
_entity_poly.type
_entity_poly.pdbx_seq_one_letter_code
_entity_poly.pdbx_strand_id
1 'polypeptide(L)'
;LSYCKRKQVGAIIVRDRMIISDGYNGTPSGFENCCEDEENLTKWYVLHAEANAISKVARSTQSCEGATLYITLSPCKDCSKLIHQSGIKRVVYLEEYKDTSGVDFLRKAGVEAEHLQNLNE
;
A
#
# COMPACT_ATOMS: atom_id res chain seq x y z
N LEU A 1 8.02 -1.54 11.47
CA LEU A 1 7.06 -0.60 12.08
C LEU A 1 5.65 -1.16 12.21
N SER A 2 5.31 -2.20 11.46
CA SER A 2 4.00 -2.83 11.58
C SER A 2 3.94 -3.71 12.84
N TYR A 3 2.83 -3.60 13.57
CA TYR A 3 2.56 -4.46 14.72
C TYR A 3 1.77 -5.72 14.35
N CYS A 4 1.42 -5.89 13.08
CA CYS A 4 0.70 -7.06 12.61
C CYS A 4 1.62 -8.27 12.59
N LYS A 5 1.13 -9.41 13.09
CA LYS A 5 1.92 -10.63 13.20
C LYS A 5 1.89 -11.47 11.94
N ARG A 6 0.74 -11.51 11.26
CA ARG A 6 0.56 -12.39 10.11
C ARG A 6 1.36 -11.93 8.89
N LYS A 7 1.38 -10.65 8.63
CA LYS A 7 2.12 -10.07 7.51
C LYS A 7 2.42 -8.62 7.81
N GLN A 8 3.66 -8.23 7.60
CA GLN A 8 4.11 -6.85 7.82
C GLN A 8 4.41 -6.22 6.48
N VAL A 9 3.69 -5.16 6.13
CA VAL A 9 3.79 -4.48 4.84
C VAL A 9 4.11 -3.02 5.08
N GLY A 10 5.02 -2.49 4.29
CA GLY A 10 5.37 -1.08 4.31
C GLY A 10 5.19 -0.46 2.94
N ALA A 11 4.87 0.83 2.92
CA ALA A 11 4.66 1.57 1.68
C ALA A 11 5.19 2.99 1.83
N ILE A 12 5.70 3.56 0.73
CA ILE A 12 6.02 4.98 0.66
C ILE A 12 5.44 5.55 -0.64
N ILE A 13 5.02 6.81 -0.58
CA ILE A 13 4.53 7.53 -1.76
C ILE A 13 5.55 8.62 -2.08
N VAL A 14 6.01 8.63 -3.32
CA VAL A 14 7.03 9.56 -3.81
C VAL A 14 6.47 10.40 -4.94
N ARG A 15 6.68 11.70 -4.86
CA ARG A 15 6.30 12.64 -5.91
C ARG A 15 7.39 13.68 -6.05
N ASP A 16 7.80 13.96 -7.29
CA ASP A 16 8.87 14.93 -7.57
C ASP A 16 10.14 14.63 -6.77
N ARG A 17 10.49 13.34 -6.68
CA ARG A 17 11.69 12.83 -5.97
C ARG A 17 11.66 13.05 -4.46
N MET A 18 10.49 13.34 -3.90
CA MET A 18 10.34 13.53 -2.46
C MET A 18 9.34 12.53 -1.91
N ILE A 19 9.65 11.95 -0.77
CA ILE A 19 8.71 11.10 -0.06
C ILE A 19 7.66 12.02 0.55
N ILE A 20 6.41 11.86 0.13
CA ILE A 20 5.31 12.70 0.63
C ILE A 20 4.46 11.97 1.66
N SER A 21 4.59 10.65 1.75
CA SER A 21 3.86 9.86 2.73
C SER A 21 4.48 8.49 2.90
N ASP A 22 4.19 7.87 4.01
CA ASP A 22 4.53 6.48 4.27
C ASP A 22 3.35 5.81 4.97
N GLY A 23 3.37 4.49 4.99
CA GLY A 23 2.36 3.72 5.68
C GLY A 23 2.84 2.30 5.92
N TYR A 24 2.20 1.67 6.88
CA TYR A 24 2.37 0.24 7.13
C TYR A 24 1.01 -0.29 7.54
N ASN A 25 0.81 -1.60 7.41
CA ASN A 25 -0.47 -2.17 7.80
C ASN A 25 -0.62 -2.14 9.32
N GLY A 26 -1.81 -1.80 9.79
CA GLY A 26 -2.05 -1.67 11.20
C GLY A 26 -3.45 -1.19 11.51
N THR A 27 -3.74 -1.07 12.79
CA THR A 27 -5.03 -0.58 13.25
C THR A 27 -5.13 0.94 13.06
N PRO A 28 -6.35 1.48 12.99
CA PRO A 28 -6.52 2.93 12.87
C PRO A 28 -5.95 3.67 14.08
N SER A 29 -5.68 4.97 13.89
CA SER A 29 -5.17 5.82 14.96
C SER A 29 -6.08 5.76 16.18
N GLY A 30 -5.49 5.59 17.36
CA GLY A 30 -6.23 5.53 18.61
C GLY A 30 -6.73 4.15 19.01
N PHE A 31 -6.61 3.16 18.14
CA PHE A 31 -6.95 1.79 18.47
C PHE A 31 -5.73 1.06 19.02
N GLU A 32 -5.93 -0.03 19.76
CA GLU A 32 -4.80 -0.79 20.25
C GLU A 32 -4.04 -1.46 19.11
N ASN A 33 -2.73 -1.59 19.28
CA ASN A 33 -1.82 -2.07 18.23
C ASN A 33 -1.85 -3.60 18.09
N CYS A 34 -3.03 -4.17 17.91
CA CYS A 34 -3.19 -5.61 17.75
C CYS A 34 -4.05 -5.87 16.52
N CYS A 35 -3.43 -6.36 15.46
CA CYS A 35 -4.10 -6.58 14.18
C CYS A 35 -4.95 -7.86 14.16
N GLU A 36 -4.60 -8.85 14.99
CA GLU A 36 -5.24 -10.15 14.97
C GLU A 36 -6.17 -10.32 16.16
N ASP A 37 -7.26 -11.06 15.94
CA ASP A 37 -8.20 -11.40 17.01
C ASP A 37 -7.71 -12.66 17.77
N GLU A 38 -8.55 -13.15 18.68
CA GLU A 38 -8.22 -14.32 19.51
C GLU A 38 -7.95 -15.58 18.68
N GLU A 39 -8.49 -15.65 17.46
CA GLU A 39 -8.32 -16.78 16.56
C GLU A 39 -7.17 -16.54 15.57
N ASN A 40 -6.36 -15.50 15.80
CA ASN A 40 -5.25 -15.11 14.93
C ASN A 40 -5.69 -14.71 13.53
N LEU A 41 -6.93 -14.23 13.41
CA LEU A 41 -7.44 -13.67 12.16
C LEU A 41 -7.30 -12.14 12.18
N THR A 42 -6.98 -11.56 11.05
CA THR A 42 -6.84 -10.10 10.94
C THR A 42 -8.18 -9.44 11.22
N LYS A 43 -8.18 -8.47 12.11
CA LYS A 43 -9.39 -7.70 12.42
C LYS A 43 -9.82 -6.90 11.19
N TRP A 44 -11.14 -6.78 11.00
CA TRP A 44 -11.69 -6.16 9.78
C TRP A 44 -11.27 -4.70 9.60
N TYR A 45 -11.00 -4.00 10.70
CA TYR A 45 -10.66 -2.56 10.64
C TYR A 45 -9.16 -2.30 10.48
N VAL A 46 -8.36 -3.33 10.32
CA VAL A 46 -6.93 -3.15 10.05
C VAL A 46 -6.78 -2.54 8.64
N LEU A 47 -6.01 -1.47 8.57
CA LEU A 47 -5.75 -0.78 7.30
C LEU A 47 -4.51 -1.38 6.64
N HIS A 48 -4.56 -1.53 5.33
CA HIS A 48 -3.40 -1.93 4.56
C HIS A 48 -2.40 -0.75 4.46
N ALA A 49 -1.14 -1.07 4.20
CA ALA A 49 -0.07 -0.06 4.16
C ALA A 49 -0.36 1.05 3.15
N GLU A 50 -0.81 0.70 1.96
CA GLU A 50 -1.11 1.68 0.91
C GLU A 50 -2.32 2.54 1.27
N ALA A 51 -3.32 1.96 1.91
CA ALA A 51 -4.49 2.73 2.36
C ALA A 51 -4.07 3.74 3.42
N ASN A 52 -3.20 3.34 4.36
CA ASN A 52 -2.68 4.24 5.37
C ASN A 52 -1.88 5.38 4.75
N ALA A 53 -1.00 5.08 3.81
CA ALA A 53 -0.18 6.10 3.15
C ALA A 53 -1.05 7.10 2.38
N ILE A 54 -2.04 6.62 1.64
CA ILE A 54 -2.96 7.48 0.88
C ILE A 54 -3.80 8.33 1.82
N SER A 55 -4.29 7.75 2.91
CA SER A 55 -5.11 8.49 3.89
C SER A 55 -4.33 9.62 4.55
N LYS A 56 -3.04 9.43 4.83
CA LYS A 56 -2.20 10.50 5.35
C LYS A 56 -2.07 11.65 4.36
N VAL A 57 -1.92 11.34 3.07
CA VAL A 57 -1.87 12.38 2.04
C VAL A 57 -3.19 13.14 2.02
N ALA A 58 -4.31 12.44 2.14
CA ALA A 58 -5.64 13.06 2.15
C ALA A 58 -5.83 14.05 3.30
N ARG A 59 -5.11 13.86 4.42
CA ARG A 59 -5.16 14.75 5.58
C ARG A 59 -4.11 15.87 5.53
N SER A 60 -3.33 15.91 4.47
CA SER A 60 -2.24 16.89 4.32
C SER A 60 -2.57 17.86 3.19
N THR A 61 -1.63 18.74 2.89
CA THR A 61 -1.72 19.64 1.74
C THR A 61 -1.12 19.02 0.48
N GLN A 62 -0.59 17.78 0.57
CA GLN A 62 0.00 17.09 -0.57
C GLN A 62 -1.08 16.40 -1.40
N SER A 63 -0.67 15.88 -2.56
CA SER A 63 -1.53 15.16 -3.48
C SER A 63 -0.80 13.93 -4.01
N CYS A 64 -1.54 12.85 -4.19
CA CYS A 64 -1.01 11.64 -4.83
C CYS A 64 -0.96 11.76 -6.36
N GLU A 65 -1.49 12.82 -6.94
CA GLU A 65 -1.56 12.97 -8.39
C GLU A 65 -0.19 12.83 -9.05
N GLY A 66 -0.05 11.86 -9.93
CA GLY A 66 1.19 11.62 -10.64
C GLY A 66 2.29 10.97 -9.81
N ALA A 67 2.01 10.55 -8.58
CA ALA A 67 3.00 9.97 -7.68
C ALA A 67 3.30 8.51 -7.99
N THR A 68 4.36 8.00 -7.37
CA THR A 68 4.73 6.58 -7.40
C THR A 68 4.57 6.00 -6.01
N LEU A 69 3.95 4.84 -5.93
CA LEU A 69 3.83 4.07 -4.69
C LEU A 69 4.84 2.93 -4.71
N TYR A 70 5.71 2.89 -3.71
CA TYR A 70 6.62 1.76 -3.48
C TYR A 70 6.08 0.97 -2.31
N ILE A 71 5.88 -0.32 -2.50
CA ILE A 71 5.26 -1.17 -1.49
C ILE A 71 5.95 -2.53 -1.45
N THR A 72 6.06 -3.11 -0.26
CA THR A 72 6.76 -4.37 -0.09
C THR A 72 6.00 -5.56 -0.65
N LEU A 73 4.67 -5.52 -0.64
CA LEU A 73 3.81 -6.58 -1.15
C LEU A 73 2.85 -6.00 -2.18
N SER A 74 2.66 -6.66 -3.31
CA SER A 74 1.75 -6.19 -4.36
C SER A 74 0.36 -5.93 -3.78
N PRO A 75 -0.34 -4.87 -4.24
CA PRO A 75 -1.62 -4.47 -3.66
C PRO A 75 -2.74 -5.44 -4.02
N CYS A 76 -3.68 -5.62 -3.09
CA CYS A 76 -4.90 -6.38 -3.35
C CYS A 76 -5.83 -5.58 -4.26
N LYS A 77 -6.89 -6.23 -4.72
CA LYS A 77 -7.83 -5.58 -5.64
C LYS A 77 -8.54 -4.35 -5.02
N ASP A 78 -8.85 -4.42 -3.73
CA ASP A 78 -9.52 -3.30 -3.07
C ASP A 78 -8.61 -2.09 -2.94
N CYS A 79 -7.35 -2.29 -2.54
CA CYS A 79 -6.40 -1.20 -2.46
C CYS A 79 -6.01 -0.66 -3.84
N SER A 80 -6.02 -1.52 -4.84
CA SER A 80 -5.71 -1.09 -6.21
C SER A 80 -6.72 -0.08 -6.73
N LYS A 81 -7.99 -0.21 -6.36
CA LYS A 81 -9.01 0.79 -6.70
C LYS A 81 -8.66 2.14 -6.09
N LEU A 82 -8.25 2.14 -4.81
CA LEU A 82 -7.86 3.37 -4.13
C LEU A 82 -6.63 4.00 -4.75
N ILE A 83 -5.65 3.19 -5.10
CA ILE A 83 -4.43 3.66 -5.75
C ILE A 83 -4.75 4.38 -7.05
N HIS A 84 -5.55 3.74 -7.90
CA HIS A 84 -5.96 4.34 -9.17
C HIS A 84 -6.72 5.64 -8.94
N GLN A 85 -7.70 5.62 -8.03
CA GLN A 85 -8.57 6.76 -7.81
C GLN A 85 -7.85 7.93 -7.16
N SER A 86 -6.75 7.68 -6.45
CA SER A 86 -5.96 8.74 -5.81
C SER A 86 -5.05 9.50 -6.78
N GLY A 87 -4.91 9.01 -8.01
CA GLY A 87 -4.07 9.66 -9.02
C GLY A 87 -2.64 9.14 -9.08
N ILE A 88 -2.31 8.10 -8.33
CA ILE A 88 -0.99 7.46 -8.41
C ILE A 88 -0.85 6.86 -9.81
N LYS A 89 0.29 7.13 -10.46
CA LYS A 89 0.51 6.68 -11.84
C LYS A 89 1.39 5.43 -11.94
N ARG A 90 2.11 5.09 -10.89
CA ARG A 90 3.07 3.99 -10.93
C ARG A 90 3.12 3.30 -9.57
N VAL A 91 3.17 1.97 -9.60
CA VAL A 91 3.33 1.14 -8.39
C VAL A 91 4.52 0.22 -8.60
N VAL A 92 5.43 0.19 -7.62
CA VAL A 92 6.59 -0.70 -7.63
C VAL A 92 6.49 -1.58 -6.39
N TYR A 93 6.51 -2.89 -6.56
CA TYR A 93 6.37 -3.82 -5.43
C TYR A 93 7.51 -4.84 -5.41
N LEU A 94 7.87 -5.28 -4.20
CA LEU A 94 8.98 -6.22 -4.01
C LEU A 94 8.55 -7.66 -4.07
N GLU A 95 7.46 -8.01 -3.38
CA GLU A 95 6.92 -9.37 -3.36
C GLU A 95 5.59 -9.42 -4.09
N GLU A 96 5.40 -10.47 -4.87
CA GLU A 96 4.15 -10.66 -5.59
C GLU A 96 3.20 -11.53 -4.78
N TYR A 97 1.99 -11.02 -4.55
CA TYR A 97 0.93 -11.76 -3.88
C TYR A 97 0.36 -12.82 -4.83
N LYS A 98 -0.13 -13.94 -4.29
CA LYS A 98 -0.70 -15.02 -5.11
C LYS A 98 -1.83 -14.53 -5.99
N ASP A 99 -2.72 -13.71 -5.44
CA ASP A 99 -3.82 -13.12 -6.17
C ASP A 99 -3.31 -11.89 -6.91
N THR A 100 -3.21 -11.99 -8.22
CA THR A 100 -2.71 -10.91 -9.08
C THR A 100 -3.79 -9.96 -9.55
N SER A 101 -5.04 -10.14 -9.10
CA SER A 101 -6.17 -9.34 -9.59
C SER A 101 -5.98 -7.84 -9.37
N GLY A 102 -5.32 -7.45 -8.26
CA GLY A 102 -5.05 -6.04 -7.98
C GLY A 102 -4.09 -5.44 -8.99
N VAL A 103 -2.98 -6.12 -9.26
CA VAL A 103 -2.00 -5.66 -10.23
C VAL A 103 -2.59 -5.66 -11.64
N ASP A 104 -3.37 -6.67 -11.97
CA ASP A 104 -4.03 -6.76 -13.28
C ASP A 104 -5.00 -5.58 -13.46
N PHE A 105 -5.75 -5.24 -12.42
CA PHE A 105 -6.64 -4.07 -12.45
C PHE A 105 -5.85 -2.79 -12.70
N LEU A 106 -4.74 -2.59 -11.99
CA LEU A 106 -3.92 -1.39 -12.14
C LEU A 106 -3.44 -1.22 -13.57
N ARG A 107 -2.92 -2.28 -14.16
CA ARG A 107 -2.44 -2.25 -15.54
C ARG A 107 -3.55 -1.94 -16.52
N LYS A 108 -4.71 -2.54 -16.32
CA LYS A 108 -5.88 -2.27 -17.15
C LYS A 108 -6.35 -0.82 -17.01
N ALA A 109 -6.21 -0.25 -15.84
CA ALA A 109 -6.59 1.14 -15.56
C ALA A 109 -5.55 2.16 -16.05
N GLY A 110 -4.43 1.69 -16.60
CA GLY A 110 -3.39 2.58 -17.09
C GLY A 110 -2.34 2.96 -16.06
N VAL A 111 -2.35 2.34 -14.90
CA VAL A 111 -1.32 2.54 -13.88
C VAL A 111 -0.17 1.58 -14.17
N GLU A 112 1.05 2.11 -14.21
CA GLU A 112 2.24 1.29 -14.41
C GLU A 112 2.49 0.47 -13.15
N ALA A 113 2.54 -0.85 -13.27
CA ALA A 113 2.80 -1.74 -12.13
C ALA A 113 4.03 -2.58 -12.43
N GLU A 114 5.05 -2.44 -11.60
CA GLU A 114 6.36 -3.03 -11.83
C GLU A 114 6.79 -3.89 -10.64
N HIS A 115 7.15 -5.13 -10.92
CA HIS A 115 7.72 -6.01 -9.91
C HIS A 115 9.22 -5.75 -9.87
N LEU A 116 9.70 -5.24 -8.73
CA LEU A 116 11.11 -4.93 -8.57
C LEU A 116 11.87 -6.21 -8.25
N GLN A 117 12.71 -6.63 -9.18
CA GLN A 117 13.51 -7.83 -9.00
C GLN A 117 14.84 -7.48 -8.34
N ASN A 118 15.47 -8.48 -7.73
CA ASN A 118 16.76 -8.29 -7.10
C ASN A 118 17.81 -7.97 -8.16
N LEU A 119 18.36 -6.76 -8.08
CA LEU A 119 19.33 -6.28 -9.06
C LEU A 119 20.76 -6.72 -8.77
N ASN A 120 20.97 -7.48 -7.69
CA ASN A 120 22.29 -7.96 -7.29
C ASN A 120 22.60 -9.34 -7.86
N GLU A 121 21.77 -9.86 -8.70
CA GLU A 121 21.98 -11.16 -9.33
C GLU A 121 22.79 -11.07 -10.60
#